data_a6ddcf5506eba09034f3d17ed64ecaee
#
_entry.id   a6ddcf5506eba09034f3d17ed64ecaee
#
_cell.length_a   1.000
_cell.length_b   1.000
_cell.length_c   1.000
_cell.angle_alpha   90.00
_cell.angle_beta   90.00
_cell.angle_gamma   90.00
#
_symmetry.space_group_name_H-M   'P 1'
#
loop_
_entity.id
_entity.type
_entity.pdbx_description
1 polymer ?
#
loop_
_entity_poly.entity_id
_entity_poly.type
_entity_poly.pdbx_seq_one_letter_code
_entity_poly.pdbx_strand_id
1 'polypeptide(L)'
;MAKLLWDQTGERLYETGDRNVALYVYNSTALEKTMSGEGASALKTTTNYYNPVAWNGITAMTETPSGAEPTDLWADDTKYATMRSAEQFGGTIEAYTYPDEWEQCDGSVTVNGVTLGQQGRKAFGLAYITTVGNDTELNDFGQKIHLVYNATANPSERSYATINDSPEAITFSWEYTTTPIDCKVGATEYKKVACLTLDYRKLCMTKSVTGSGWTPDATKIGKWNAFKEILFGSDEADGYLPMPADVIAFFQ
;
A
#
# COMPACT_ATOMS: atom_id res chain seq x y z
N MET A 1 -19.33 22.13 -26.36
CA MET A 1 -18.24 21.15 -26.18
C MET A 1 -17.02 21.92 -25.67
N ALA A 2 -16.45 21.46 -24.55
CA ALA A 2 -15.25 22.11 -24.02
C ALA A 2 -14.03 21.71 -24.87
N LYS A 3 -13.19 22.68 -25.23
CA LYS A 3 -11.92 22.44 -25.92
C LYS A 3 -10.99 21.69 -24.96
N LEU A 4 -10.33 20.65 -25.46
CA LEU A 4 -9.28 19.97 -24.69
C LEU A 4 -8.08 20.88 -24.54
N LEU A 5 -7.56 20.96 -23.33
CA LEU A 5 -6.37 21.73 -22.98
C LEU A 5 -5.37 20.76 -22.33
N TRP A 6 -4.11 20.84 -22.73
CA TRP A 6 -3.03 20.00 -22.21
C TRP A 6 -2.03 20.84 -21.44
N ASP A 7 -1.33 20.22 -20.51
CA ASP A 7 -0.18 20.78 -19.80
C ASP A 7 -0.40 22.16 -19.17
N GLN A 8 -1.61 22.38 -18.64
CA GLN A 8 -1.91 23.63 -17.95
C GLN A 8 -1.07 23.77 -16.67
N THR A 9 -0.73 24.99 -16.32
CA THR A 9 -0.03 25.31 -15.07
C THR A 9 -0.86 24.83 -13.88
N GLY A 10 -0.22 24.10 -12.94
CA GLY A 10 -0.87 23.46 -11.80
C GLY A 10 -1.47 22.08 -12.09
N GLU A 11 -1.46 21.63 -13.34
CA GLU A 11 -1.98 20.30 -13.74
C GLU A 11 -0.88 19.32 -14.19
N ARG A 12 0.38 19.73 -14.21
CA ARG A 12 1.53 18.87 -14.52
C ARG A 12 1.94 18.11 -13.29
N LEU A 13 1.39 16.92 -13.14
CA LEU A 13 1.58 16.09 -11.96
C LEU A 13 2.70 15.08 -12.15
N TYR A 14 3.45 14.83 -11.10
CA TYR A 14 4.42 13.75 -11.00
C TYR A 14 4.32 13.07 -9.63
N GLU A 15 4.83 11.86 -9.55
CA GLU A 15 4.86 11.06 -8.32
C GLU A 15 6.30 10.68 -8.02
N THR A 16 6.72 10.78 -6.76
CA THR A 16 8.10 10.51 -6.36
C THR A 16 8.18 10.05 -4.91
N GLY A 17 9.22 9.30 -4.60
CA GLY A 17 9.61 8.89 -3.26
C GLY A 17 8.59 8.01 -2.56
N ASP A 18 9.09 7.11 -1.76
CA ASP A 18 8.35 6.34 -0.78
C ASP A 18 8.80 6.76 0.62
N ARG A 19 7.86 6.79 1.56
CA ARG A 19 8.13 7.18 2.94
C ARG A 19 7.10 6.58 3.89
N ASN A 20 7.44 6.55 5.16
CA ASN A 20 6.55 6.11 6.23
C ASN A 20 6.03 4.69 5.99
N VAL A 21 6.94 3.77 5.63
CA VAL A 21 6.58 2.37 5.44
C VAL A 21 6.29 1.73 6.79
N ALA A 22 5.12 1.14 6.91
CA ALA A 22 4.68 0.39 8.09
C ALA A 22 4.39 -1.06 7.73
N LEU A 23 4.89 -1.96 8.55
CA LEU A 23 4.64 -3.39 8.50
C LEU A 23 3.52 -3.76 9.47
N TYR A 24 2.59 -4.59 9.02
CA TYR A 24 1.51 -5.16 9.84
C TYR A 24 1.58 -6.68 9.74
N VAL A 25 2.06 -7.34 10.77
CA VAL A 25 2.11 -8.81 10.79
C VAL A 25 0.71 -9.39 10.98
N TYR A 26 0.36 -10.43 10.22
CA TYR A 26 -0.93 -11.08 10.32
C TYR A 26 -1.10 -11.78 11.68
N ASN A 27 -2.29 -11.58 12.26
CA ASN A 27 -2.73 -12.25 13.48
C ASN A 27 -3.92 -13.17 13.16
N SER A 28 -3.83 -14.43 13.55
CA SER A 28 -4.94 -15.39 13.37
C SER A 28 -6.17 -15.06 14.22
N THR A 29 -6.00 -14.25 15.28
CA THR A 29 -7.11 -13.79 16.12
C THR A 29 -7.57 -12.42 15.66
N ALA A 30 -8.82 -12.33 15.24
CA ALA A 30 -9.42 -11.07 14.84
C ALA A 30 -9.51 -10.09 16.02
N LEU A 31 -9.15 -8.83 15.77
CA LEU A 31 -9.17 -7.74 16.73
C LEU A 31 -10.28 -6.74 16.37
N GLU A 32 -11.15 -6.41 17.32
CA GLU A 32 -12.09 -5.31 17.14
C GLU A 32 -11.37 -3.98 17.38
N LYS A 33 -11.51 -3.07 16.44
CA LYS A 33 -10.98 -1.70 16.49
C LYS A 33 -12.09 -0.72 16.16
N THR A 34 -11.94 0.53 16.57
CA THR A 34 -12.88 1.59 16.27
C THR A 34 -12.19 2.62 15.38
N MET A 35 -12.72 2.82 14.18
CA MET A 35 -12.31 3.90 13.29
C MET A 35 -13.09 5.16 13.67
N SER A 36 -12.38 6.23 13.99
CA SER A 36 -12.98 7.52 14.28
C SER A 36 -12.17 8.62 13.60
N GLY A 37 -12.84 9.68 13.17
CA GLY A 37 -12.20 10.81 12.53
C GLY A 37 -13.13 12.02 12.50
N GLU A 38 -12.60 13.17 12.19
CA GLU A 38 -13.36 14.41 12.11
C GLU A 38 -14.45 14.30 11.02
N GLY A 39 -15.69 14.51 11.42
CA GLY A 39 -16.86 14.42 10.54
C GLY A 39 -17.29 12.99 10.17
N ALA A 40 -16.66 11.97 10.73
CA ALA A 40 -17.07 10.58 10.58
C ALA A 40 -17.78 10.07 11.84
N SER A 41 -18.81 9.24 11.65
CA SER A 41 -19.33 8.41 12.74
C SER A 41 -18.28 7.36 13.09
N ALA A 42 -18.18 7.03 14.37
CA ALA A 42 -17.30 5.94 14.80
C ALA A 42 -17.74 4.63 14.12
N LEU A 43 -16.83 4.05 13.34
CA LEU A 43 -17.05 2.76 12.68
C LEU A 43 -16.31 1.68 13.48
N LYS A 44 -17.01 0.60 13.80
CA LYS A 44 -16.37 -0.60 14.29
C LYS A 44 -15.87 -1.43 13.13
N THR A 45 -14.66 -1.87 13.20
CA THR A 45 -14.03 -2.74 12.21
C THR A 45 -13.36 -3.92 12.88
N THR A 46 -13.16 -4.98 12.13
CA THR A 46 -12.42 -6.16 12.56
C THR A 46 -11.16 -6.29 11.71
N THR A 47 -10.01 -6.36 12.32
CA THR A 47 -8.73 -6.55 11.62
C THR A 47 -8.01 -7.78 12.12
N ASN A 48 -7.28 -8.45 11.24
CA ASN A 48 -6.44 -9.60 11.54
C ASN A 48 -4.95 -9.22 11.51
N TYR A 49 -4.62 -7.95 11.72
CA TYR A 49 -3.24 -7.48 11.71
C TYR A 49 -2.86 -6.91 13.07
N TYR A 50 -1.63 -7.18 13.48
CA TYR A 50 -1.03 -6.56 14.65
C TYR A 50 -0.84 -5.05 14.45
N ASN A 51 -0.46 -4.38 15.54
CA ASN A 51 -0.09 -2.97 15.49
C ASN A 51 1.02 -2.72 14.46
N PRO A 52 1.08 -1.52 13.86
CA PRO A 52 2.12 -1.18 12.89
C PRO A 52 3.50 -1.19 13.52
N VAL A 53 4.46 -1.62 12.73
CA VAL A 53 5.88 -1.50 13.02
C VAL A 53 6.52 -0.64 11.95
N ALA A 54 7.22 0.42 12.34
CA ALA A 54 7.90 1.29 11.41
C ALA A 54 9.06 0.56 10.73
N TRP A 55 9.07 0.53 9.40
CA TRP A 55 10.17 -0.03 8.64
C TRP A 55 11.12 1.09 8.20
N ASN A 56 12.22 1.21 8.88
CA ASN A 56 13.24 2.19 8.58
C ASN A 56 14.24 1.66 7.54
N GLY A 57 14.86 2.58 6.78
CA GLY A 57 15.90 2.23 5.82
C GLY A 57 15.40 1.62 4.51
N ILE A 58 14.14 1.79 4.17
CA ILE A 58 13.60 1.43 2.85
C ILE A 58 14.29 2.27 1.78
N THR A 59 14.72 1.62 0.72
CA THR A 59 15.33 2.25 -0.45
C THR A 59 14.42 2.25 -1.67
N ALA A 60 13.58 1.22 -1.81
CA ALA A 60 12.58 1.15 -2.86
C ALA A 60 11.41 0.22 -2.50
N MET A 61 10.23 0.60 -2.96
CA MET A 61 9.01 -0.22 -2.98
C MET A 61 8.55 -0.36 -4.42
N THR A 62 8.63 -1.58 -4.97
CA THR A 62 8.26 -1.83 -6.37
C THR A 62 6.99 -2.69 -6.41
N GLU A 63 5.96 -2.20 -7.07
CA GLU A 63 4.74 -2.98 -7.35
C GLU A 63 4.92 -3.74 -8.66
N THR A 64 4.69 -5.05 -8.65
CA THR A 64 4.89 -5.92 -9.80
C THR A 64 3.64 -6.77 -10.02
N PRO A 65 2.55 -6.19 -10.58
CA PRO A 65 1.38 -6.97 -10.94
C PRO A 65 1.73 -7.97 -12.06
N SER A 66 1.20 -9.17 -11.98
CA SER A 66 1.45 -10.25 -12.92
C SER A 66 0.15 -10.98 -13.30
N GLY A 67 0.21 -11.86 -14.29
CA GLY A 67 -0.95 -12.57 -14.80
C GLY A 67 -1.76 -11.76 -15.82
N ALA A 68 -3.02 -12.12 -15.99
CA ALA A 68 -3.95 -11.53 -16.96
C ALA A 68 -3.48 -11.55 -18.42
N GLU A 69 -2.47 -12.37 -18.76
CA GLU A 69 -2.04 -12.53 -20.14
C GLU A 69 -3.15 -13.17 -20.99
N PRO A 70 -3.43 -12.60 -22.18
CA PRO A 70 -4.46 -13.12 -23.03
C PRO A 70 -4.01 -14.41 -23.71
N THR A 71 -4.82 -15.45 -23.64
CA THR A 71 -4.66 -16.67 -24.43
C THR A 71 -5.74 -16.73 -25.50
N ASP A 72 -5.35 -16.77 -26.76
CA ASP A 72 -6.26 -16.80 -27.88
C ASP A 72 -6.70 -18.23 -28.19
N LEU A 73 -8.00 -18.43 -28.30
CA LEU A 73 -8.62 -19.67 -28.76
C LEU A 73 -8.93 -19.53 -30.24
N TRP A 74 -8.55 -20.55 -31.02
CA TRP A 74 -8.77 -20.62 -32.46
C TRP A 74 -9.73 -21.74 -32.78
N ALA A 75 -10.70 -21.48 -33.67
CA ALA A 75 -11.61 -22.44 -34.23
C ALA A 75 -11.97 -22.03 -35.66
N ASP A 76 -12.17 -22.99 -36.56
CA ASP A 76 -12.52 -22.77 -37.96
C ASP A 76 -11.61 -21.75 -38.67
N ASP A 77 -10.29 -21.88 -38.45
CA ASP A 77 -9.24 -21.02 -39.01
C ASP A 77 -9.37 -19.53 -38.64
N THR A 78 -10.18 -19.21 -37.64
CA THR A 78 -10.37 -17.85 -37.11
C THR A 78 -10.15 -17.78 -35.61
N LYS A 79 -9.80 -16.57 -35.10
CA LYS A 79 -9.74 -16.30 -33.65
C LYS A 79 -11.14 -16.35 -33.07
N TYR A 80 -11.46 -17.42 -32.36
CA TYR A 80 -12.77 -17.66 -31.78
C TYR A 80 -13.03 -16.84 -30.52
N ALA A 81 -12.05 -16.80 -29.59
CA ALA A 81 -12.16 -16.06 -28.34
C ALA A 81 -10.78 -15.76 -27.75
N THR A 82 -10.74 -14.83 -26.80
CA THR A 82 -9.56 -14.55 -25.97
C THR A 82 -9.92 -14.80 -24.51
N MET A 83 -9.21 -15.69 -23.84
CA MET A 83 -9.32 -15.89 -22.39
C MET A 83 -8.24 -15.10 -21.66
N ARG A 84 -8.55 -14.63 -20.47
CA ARG A 84 -7.59 -13.99 -19.56
C ARG A 84 -7.65 -14.63 -18.19
N SER A 85 -6.49 -14.90 -17.61
CA SER A 85 -6.38 -15.30 -16.19
C SER A 85 -6.65 -14.13 -15.26
N ALA A 86 -6.83 -14.41 -13.97
CA ALA A 86 -6.90 -13.37 -12.95
C ALA A 86 -5.53 -12.70 -12.79
N GLU A 87 -5.54 -11.39 -12.57
CA GLU A 87 -4.36 -10.63 -12.21
C GLU A 87 -3.93 -11.00 -10.78
N GLN A 88 -2.62 -11.10 -10.56
CA GLN A 88 -2.00 -11.29 -9.26
C GLN A 88 -1.17 -10.05 -8.94
N PHE A 89 -1.37 -9.50 -7.74
CA PHE A 89 -0.56 -8.40 -7.24
C PHE A 89 0.62 -8.94 -6.45
N GLY A 90 1.78 -8.35 -6.64
CA GLY A 90 2.99 -8.66 -5.92
C GLY A 90 3.94 -7.47 -5.99
N GLY A 91 5.12 -7.60 -5.39
CA GLY A 91 6.10 -6.54 -5.42
C GLY A 91 7.42 -6.94 -4.77
N THR A 92 8.31 -5.97 -4.69
CA THR A 92 9.62 -6.10 -4.08
C THR A 92 9.84 -4.97 -3.08
N ILE A 93 10.37 -5.33 -1.91
CA ILE A 93 10.80 -4.41 -0.86
C ILE A 93 12.31 -4.39 -0.86
N GLU A 94 12.92 -3.22 -1.00
CA GLU A 94 14.36 -3.05 -0.86
C GLU A 94 14.68 -2.14 0.33
N ALA A 95 15.63 -2.56 1.17
CA ALA A 95 15.97 -1.84 2.38
C ALA A 95 17.41 -2.11 2.85
N TYR A 96 17.98 -1.17 3.61
CA TYR A 96 19.25 -1.37 4.30
C TYR A 96 19.08 -2.13 5.61
N THR A 97 17.89 -2.16 6.19
CA THR A 97 17.59 -2.84 7.46
C THR A 97 16.14 -3.31 7.50
N TYR A 98 15.80 -4.08 8.50
CA TYR A 98 14.44 -4.56 8.73
C TYR A 98 14.12 -4.63 10.23
N PRO A 99 12.85 -4.48 10.62
CA PRO A 99 12.44 -4.64 12.01
C PRO A 99 12.46 -6.11 12.45
N ASP A 100 12.61 -6.37 13.74
CA ASP A 100 12.67 -7.74 14.28
C ASP A 100 11.38 -8.54 13.98
N GLU A 101 10.24 -7.88 13.91
CA GLU A 101 8.96 -8.49 13.59
C GLU A 101 8.92 -9.05 12.16
N TRP A 102 9.77 -8.58 11.27
CA TRP A 102 9.89 -9.08 9.90
C TRP A 102 10.39 -10.52 9.83
N GLU A 103 11.18 -10.97 10.80
CA GLU A 103 11.69 -12.33 10.84
C GLU A 103 10.59 -13.38 10.69
N GLN A 104 9.41 -13.15 11.30
CA GLN A 104 8.27 -14.05 11.21
C GLN A 104 7.68 -14.12 9.78
N CYS A 105 7.89 -13.08 8.98
CA CYS A 105 7.41 -13.00 7.60
C CYS A 105 8.45 -13.54 6.61
N ASP A 106 9.74 -13.35 6.92
CA ASP A 106 10.86 -13.85 6.12
C ASP A 106 11.16 -15.35 6.34
N GLY A 107 10.54 -15.98 7.32
CA GLY A 107 10.75 -17.39 7.66
C GLY A 107 12.02 -17.62 8.47
N SER A 108 12.33 -16.70 9.35
CA SER A 108 13.37 -16.84 10.37
C SER A 108 12.80 -16.64 11.78
N VAL A 109 13.50 -17.14 12.78
CA VAL A 109 13.17 -16.98 14.20
C VAL A 109 14.47 -16.83 14.98
N THR A 110 14.56 -15.78 15.78
CA THR A 110 15.70 -15.56 16.66
C THR A 110 15.41 -15.99 18.10
N VAL A 111 16.22 -16.89 18.63
CA VAL A 111 16.15 -17.37 20.01
C VAL A 111 17.50 -17.16 20.67
N ASN A 112 17.52 -16.39 21.77
CA ASN A 112 18.75 -16.08 22.51
C ASN A 112 19.89 -15.52 21.63
N GLY A 113 19.56 -14.70 20.60
CA GLY A 113 20.54 -14.13 19.69
C GLY A 113 21.04 -15.08 18.58
N VAL A 114 20.44 -16.26 18.45
CA VAL A 114 20.71 -17.21 17.36
C VAL A 114 19.53 -17.25 16.42
N THR A 115 19.74 -16.88 15.16
CA THR A 115 18.70 -16.86 14.14
C THR A 115 18.62 -18.20 13.41
N LEU A 116 17.46 -18.81 13.45
CA LEU A 116 17.11 -20.08 12.78
C LEU A 116 16.35 -19.74 11.49
N GLY A 117 16.87 -20.15 10.37
CA GLY A 117 16.19 -20.03 9.06
C GLY A 117 15.21 -21.19 8.79
N GLN A 118 14.52 -21.13 7.63
CA GLN A 118 13.62 -22.17 7.13
C GLN A 118 12.42 -22.46 8.07
N GLN A 119 11.94 -21.42 8.74
CA GLN A 119 10.75 -21.48 9.58
C GLN A 119 9.47 -21.16 8.79
N GLY A 120 8.32 -21.42 9.39
CA GLY A 120 7.02 -21.04 8.82
C GLY A 120 6.91 -19.52 8.64
N ARG A 121 6.33 -19.09 7.53
CA ARG A 121 6.15 -17.67 7.20
C ARG A 121 4.76 -17.21 7.56
N LYS A 122 4.66 -16.03 8.17
CA LYS A 122 3.38 -15.36 8.39
C LYS A 122 3.09 -14.41 7.24
N ALA A 123 1.82 -14.29 6.90
CA ALA A 123 1.35 -13.24 6.03
C ALA A 123 1.48 -11.86 6.72
N PHE A 124 1.54 -10.82 5.92
CA PHE A 124 1.65 -9.44 6.39
C PHE A 124 0.86 -8.48 5.51
N GLY A 125 0.67 -7.27 5.99
CA GLY A 125 0.21 -6.12 5.24
C GLY A 125 1.24 -5.01 5.28
N LEU A 126 1.14 -4.07 4.36
CA LEU A 126 1.99 -2.89 4.29
C LEU A 126 1.15 -1.64 4.12
N ALA A 127 1.61 -0.54 4.68
CA ALA A 127 1.17 0.80 4.32
C ALA A 127 2.40 1.66 4.03
N TYR A 128 2.37 2.42 2.95
CA TYR A 128 3.42 3.38 2.62
C TYR A 128 2.84 4.59 1.88
N ILE A 129 3.59 5.67 1.87
CA ILE A 129 3.17 6.95 1.31
C ILE A 129 4.10 7.32 0.18
N THR A 130 3.54 7.70 -0.98
CA THR A 130 4.27 8.37 -2.06
C THR A 130 3.88 9.84 -2.12
N THR A 131 4.81 10.68 -2.58
CA THR A 131 4.61 12.11 -2.72
C THR A 131 4.10 12.43 -4.12
N VAL A 132 3.05 13.23 -4.22
CA VAL A 132 2.55 13.74 -5.48
C VAL A 132 2.88 15.22 -5.56
N GLY A 133 3.63 15.60 -6.57
CA GLY A 133 3.99 17.00 -6.82
C GLY A 133 3.34 17.55 -8.08
N ASN A 134 3.39 18.86 -8.22
CA ASN A 134 3.01 19.56 -9.43
C ASN A 134 4.04 20.66 -9.75
N ASP A 135 3.81 21.33 -10.87
CA ASP A 135 4.69 22.41 -11.36
C ASP A 135 4.57 23.73 -10.59
N THR A 136 3.62 23.88 -9.66
CA THR A 136 3.41 25.10 -8.87
C THR A 136 3.76 24.93 -7.39
N GLU A 137 3.37 23.83 -6.78
CA GLU A 137 3.55 23.57 -5.34
C GLU A 137 4.66 22.56 -5.07
N LEU A 138 5.28 22.05 -6.14
CA LEU A 138 6.32 21.02 -6.07
C LEU A 138 5.85 19.82 -5.24
N ASN A 139 6.67 19.34 -4.32
CA ASN A 139 6.39 18.16 -3.50
C ASN A 139 5.37 18.38 -2.37
N ASP A 140 4.89 19.60 -2.18
CA ASP A 140 3.91 19.94 -1.14
C ASP A 140 2.45 19.81 -1.62
N PHE A 141 2.26 19.50 -2.92
CA PHE A 141 0.93 19.40 -3.51
C PHE A 141 0.06 18.29 -2.91
N GLY A 142 0.62 17.11 -2.69
CA GLY A 142 -0.17 16.00 -2.16
C GLY A 142 0.62 14.72 -1.94
N GLN A 143 -0.12 13.67 -1.62
CA GLN A 143 0.46 12.35 -1.34
C GLN A 143 -0.54 11.26 -1.71
N LYS A 144 -0.04 10.05 -1.90
CA LYS A 144 -0.87 8.84 -1.98
C LYS A 144 -0.51 7.91 -0.84
N ILE A 145 -1.49 7.22 -0.31
CA ILE A 145 -1.31 6.12 0.63
C ILE A 145 -1.58 4.83 -0.11
N HIS A 146 -0.63 3.93 -0.05
CA HIS A 146 -0.74 2.58 -0.62
C HIS A 146 -0.91 1.58 0.51
N LEU A 147 -1.88 0.70 0.39
CA LEU A 147 -2.16 -0.36 1.34
C LEU A 147 -2.07 -1.69 0.62
N VAL A 148 -1.28 -2.61 1.16
CA VAL A 148 -1.13 -3.98 0.65
C VAL A 148 -1.65 -4.96 1.68
N TYR A 149 -2.42 -5.93 1.24
CA TYR A 149 -3.09 -6.90 2.10
C TYR A 149 -2.64 -8.32 1.80
N ASN A 150 -2.56 -9.11 2.85
CA ASN A 150 -2.35 -10.57 2.80
C ASN A 150 -1.19 -10.97 1.88
N ALA A 151 -0.07 -10.27 2.05
CA ALA A 151 1.18 -10.54 1.37
C ALA A 151 1.96 -11.65 2.08
N THR A 152 2.69 -12.43 1.33
CA THR A 152 3.61 -13.45 1.81
C THR A 152 4.96 -13.28 1.13
N ALA A 153 6.03 -13.17 1.91
CA ALA A 153 7.37 -13.02 1.38
C ALA A 153 7.87 -14.32 0.74
N ASN A 154 8.49 -14.20 -0.43
CA ASN A 154 9.19 -15.30 -1.07
C ASN A 154 10.59 -15.49 -0.44
N PRO A 155 11.21 -16.67 -0.59
CA PRO A 155 12.63 -16.83 -0.28
C PRO A 155 13.46 -15.85 -1.11
N SER A 156 14.29 -15.04 -0.45
CA SER A 156 15.08 -14.01 -1.12
C SER A 156 16.57 -14.27 -0.98
N GLU A 157 17.33 -13.88 -1.98
CA GLU A 157 18.78 -13.93 -1.97
C GLU A 157 19.34 -12.89 -1.00
N ARG A 158 20.38 -13.25 -0.26
CA ARG A 158 21.14 -12.32 0.58
C ARG A 158 22.60 -12.35 0.14
N SER A 159 23.12 -11.22 -0.28
CA SER A 159 24.51 -11.08 -0.71
C SER A 159 25.32 -10.32 0.34
N TYR A 160 26.51 -10.83 0.64
CA TYR A 160 27.45 -10.22 1.58
C TYR A 160 28.74 -9.91 0.84
N ALA A 161 29.08 -8.63 0.74
CA ALA A 161 30.31 -8.17 0.09
C ALA A 161 31.36 -7.72 1.11
N THR A 162 32.63 -7.83 0.75
CA THR A 162 33.74 -7.27 1.54
C THR A 162 33.76 -5.76 1.43
N ILE A 163 34.17 -5.09 2.50
CA ILE A 163 34.43 -3.64 2.48
C ILE A 163 35.65 -3.37 1.61
N ASN A 164 35.51 -2.44 0.67
CA ASN A 164 36.57 -1.95 -0.20
C ASN A 164 36.80 -0.44 0.00
N ASP A 165 37.53 0.22 -0.88
CA ASP A 165 37.84 1.64 -0.81
C ASP A 165 36.58 2.55 -0.95
N SER A 166 35.47 2.00 -1.43
CA SER A 166 34.18 2.65 -1.52
C SER A 166 33.14 1.80 -0.80
N PRO A 167 33.02 1.92 0.54
CA PRO A 167 32.10 1.08 1.30
C PRO A 167 30.66 1.37 0.93
N GLU A 168 29.94 0.32 0.54
CA GLU A 168 28.52 0.34 0.24
C GLU A 168 27.76 -0.45 1.31
N ALA A 169 26.58 0.05 1.69
CA ALA A 169 25.71 -0.68 2.59
C ALA A 169 25.09 -1.90 1.88
N ILE A 170 24.94 -3.00 2.60
CA ILE A 170 24.23 -4.16 2.09
C ILE A 170 22.76 -3.76 1.91
N THR A 171 22.21 -4.00 0.73
CA THR A 171 20.79 -3.83 0.45
C THR A 171 20.12 -5.19 0.48
N PHE A 172 19.11 -5.32 1.33
CA PHE A 172 18.23 -6.48 1.35
C PHE A 172 17.10 -6.27 0.34
N SER A 173 16.71 -7.35 -0.33
CA SER A 173 15.60 -7.35 -1.29
C SER A 173 14.69 -8.54 -1.00
N TRP A 174 13.39 -8.29 -0.86
CA TRP A 174 12.39 -9.33 -0.65
C TRP A 174 11.26 -9.18 -1.64
N GLU A 175 11.05 -10.22 -2.44
CA GLU A 175 9.85 -10.34 -3.24
C GLU A 175 8.68 -10.82 -2.38
N TYR A 176 7.49 -10.33 -2.68
CA TYR A 176 6.27 -10.82 -2.05
C TYR A 176 5.17 -11.03 -3.09
N THR A 177 4.29 -11.95 -2.78
CA THR A 177 3.05 -12.21 -3.52
C THR A 177 1.86 -12.02 -2.60
N THR A 178 0.70 -11.72 -3.16
CA THR A 178 -0.50 -11.47 -2.36
C THR A 178 -1.59 -12.49 -2.66
N THR A 179 -2.42 -12.75 -1.66
CA THR A 179 -3.69 -13.46 -1.83
C THR A 179 -4.82 -12.47 -1.64
N PRO A 180 -5.59 -12.13 -2.70
CA PRO A 180 -6.65 -11.13 -2.62
C PRO A 180 -7.72 -11.48 -1.59
N ILE A 181 -8.16 -10.46 -0.84
CA ILE A 181 -9.19 -10.56 0.21
C ILE A 181 -10.53 -10.00 -0.27
N ASP A 182 -11.61 -10.41 0.38
CA ASP A 182 -12.97 -9.98 0.01
C ASP A 182 -13.17 -8.50 0.33
N CYS A 183 -13.89 -7.81 -0.56
CA CYS A 183 -14.26 -6.41 -0.38
C CYS A 183 -15.75 -6.23 -0.66
N LYS A 184 -16.54 -5.97 0.39
CA LYS A 184 -17.98 -5.75 0.31
C LYS A 184 -18.36 -4.46 1.03
N VAL A 185 -18.95 -3.52 0.30
CA VAL A 185 -19.40 -2.22 0.85
C VAL A 185 -20.89 -2.13 0.74
N GLY A 186 -21.57 -2.18 1.87
CA GLY A 186 -23.04 -2.24 1.92
C GLY A 186 -23.59 -3.45 1.18
N ALA A 187 -24.42 -3.21 0.18
CA ALA A 187 -24.99 -4.26 -0.69
C ALA A 187 -24.11 -4.59 -1.91
N THR A 188 -23.08 -3.79 -2.17
CA THR A 188 -22.21 -3.97 -3.35
C THR A 188 -21.02 -4.83 -2.99
N GLU A 189 -20.86 -5.93 -3.71
CA GLU A 189 -19.68 -6.80 -3.62
C GLU A 189 -18.75 -6.47 -4.77
N TYR A 190 -17.53 -6.07 -4.42
CA TYR A 190 -16.46 -5.85 -5.38
C TYR A 190 -15.66 -7.14 -5.57
N LYS A 191 -14.88 -7.20 -6.65
CA LYS A 191 -13.91 -8.29 -6.79
C LYS A 191 -12.92 -8.24 -5.62
N LYS A 192 -12.31 -9.39 -5.32
CA LYS A 192 -11.26 -9.50 -4.32
C LYS A 192 -10.12 -8.52 -4.60
N VAL A 193 -9.60 -7.89 -3.57
CA VAL A 193 -8.55 -6.87 -3.64
C VAL A 193 -7.32 -7.29 -2.85
N ALA A 194 -6.15 -6.98 -3.39
CA ALA A 194 -4.88 -7.17 -2.72
C ALA A 194 -4.19 -5.85 -2.36
N CYS A 195 -4.54 -4.77 -3.06
CA CYS A 195 -3.98 -3.45 -2.80
C CYS A 195 -5.07 -2.36 -2.91
N LEU A 196 -4.86 -1.26 -2.20
CA LEU A 196 -5.64 -0.04 -2.30
C LEU A 196 -4.69 1.15 -2.43
N THR A 197 -5.06 2.11 -3.27
CA THR A 197 -4.36 3.39 -3.36
C THR A 197 -5.33 4.53 -3.09
N LEU A 198 -5.05 5.31 -2.07
CA LEU A 198 -5.79 6.51 -1.71
C LEU A 198 -5.03 7.73 -2.23
N ASP A 199 -5.68 8.52 -3.06
CA ASP A 199 -5.11 9.75 -3.66
C ASP A 199 -5.67 10.96 -2.90
N TYR A 200 -4.79 11.67 -2.17
CA TYR A 200 -5.14 12.89 -1.43
C TYR A 200 -5.88 13.91 -2.28
N ARG A 201 -5.44 14.10 -3.52
CA ARG A 201 -6.05 15.04 -4.45
C ARG A 201 -7.52 14.68 -4.73
N LYS A 202 -7.80 13.40 -5.00
CA LYS A 202 -9.17 12.94 -5.30
C LYS A 202 -10.08 12.96 -4.09
N LEU A 203 -9.51 12.69 -2.91
CA LEU A 203 -10.26 12.61 -1.67
C LEU A 203 -10.45 13.99 -1.00
N CYS A 204 -9.42 14.84 -1.02
CA CYS A 204 -9.36 16.05 -0.20
C CYS A 204 -9.46 17.36 -0.99
N MET A 205 -9.44 17.31 -2.32
CA MET A 205 -9.47 18.50 -3.15
C MET A 205 -10.62 18.46 -4.15
N THR A 206 -11.11 19.64 -4.53
CA THR A 206 -12.10 19.80 -5.59
C THR A 206 -11.48 20.52 -6.77
N LYS A 207 -11.56 19.90 -7.96
CA LYS A 207 -11.09 20.54 -9.19
C LYS A 207 -12.02 21.68 -9.60
N SER A 208 -11.47 22.84 -9.94
CA SER A 208 -12.22 23.96 -10.49
C SER A 208 -12.89 23.56 -11.82
N VAL A 209 -14.16 23.88 -11.97
CA VAL A 209 -14.92 23.60 -13.21
C VAL A 209 -14.58 24.59 -14.33
N THR A 210 -14.11 25.78 -13.97
CA THR A 210 -13.90 26.91 -14.89
C THR A 210 -12.45 27.35 -15.05
N GLY A 211 -11.50 26.68 -14.40
CA GLY A 211 -10.08 27.06 -14.46
C GLY A 211 -9.14 25.93 -14.10
N SER A 212 -7.84 26.18 -14.28
CA SER A 212 -6.79 25.33 -13.75
C SER A 212 -6.68 25.56 -12.25
N GLY A 213 -6.82 24.51 -11.44
CA GLY A 213 -6.59 24.60 -10.00
C GLY A 213 -7.41 23.60 -9.19
N TRP A 214 -6.91 23.36 -7.99
CA TRP A 214 -7.48 22.45 -7.00
C TRP A 214 -7.76 23.24 -5.72
N THR A 215 -8.93 23.09 -5.15
CA THR A 215 -9.31 23.75 -3.90
C THR A 215 -9.38 22.73 -2.79
N PRO A 216 -8.58 22.86 -1.72
CA PRO A 216 -8.62 21.98 -0.56
C PRO A 216 -9.95 22.07 0.20
N ASP A 217 -10.44 20.93 0.69
CA ASP A 217 -11.61 20.82 1.56
C ASP A 217 -11.13 20.46 2.98
N ALA A 218 -11.30 21.38 3.92
CA ALA A 218 -10.80 21.24 5.29
C ALA A 218 -11.38 20.02 6.02
N THR A 219 -12.66 19.70 5.83
CA THR A 219 -13.32 18.55 6.45
C THR A 219 -12.73 17.24 5.94
N LYS A 220 -12.49 17.15 4.63
CA LYS A 220 -11.90 15.95 4.02
C LYS A 220 -10.43 15.80 4.38
N ILE A 221 -9.72 16.91 4.55
CA ILE A 221 -8.34 16.92 5.06
C ILE A 221 -8.31 16.41 6.50
N GLY A 222 -9.27 16.80 7.34
CA GLY A 222 -9.43 16.25 8.68
C GLY A 222 -9.59 14.73 8.66
N LYS A 223 -10.48 14.19 7.82
CA LYS A 223 -10.63 12.74 7.61
C LYS A 223 -9.33 12.07 7.16
N TRP A 224 -8.60 12.69 6.23
CA TRP A 224 -7.32 12.16 5.75
C TRP A 224 -6.27 12.06 6.86
N ASN A 225 -6.17 13.09 7.71
CA ASN A 225 -5.24 13.09 8.83
C ASN A 225 -5.64 12.05 9.88
N ALA A 226 -6.92 11.96 10.23
CA ALA A 226 -7.43 10.92 11.11
C ALA A 226 -7.18 9.51 10.55
N PHE A 227 -7.27 9.33 9.24
CA PHE A 227 -6.94 8.04 8.62
C PHE A 227 -5.44 7.69 8.75
N LYS A 228 -4.55 8.67 8.65
CA LYS A 228 -3.12 8.44 8.92
C LYS A 228 -2.86 8.03 10.37
N GLU A 229 -3.57 8.64 11.32
CA GLU A 229 -3.49 8.23 12.73
C GLU A 229 -4.02 6.79 12.94
N ILE A 230 -5.06 6.39 12.22
CA ILE A 230 -5.54 5.00 12.23
C ILE A 230 -4.47 4.05 11.71
N LEU A 231 -3.75 4.41 10.65
CA LEU A 231 -2.70 3.55 10.10
C LEU A 231 -1.45 3.51 10.98
N PHE A 232 -0.91 4.65 11.32
CA PHE A 232 0.42 4.75 11.92
C PHE A 232 0.40 4.88 13.44
N GLY A 233 -0.78 5.07 14.04
CA GLY A 233 -0.95 5.35 15.44
C GLY A 233 -0.86 6.84 15.78
N SER A 234 -1.24 7.16 17.01
CA SER A 234 -1.15 8.48 17.63
C SER A 234 -0.61 8.34 19.05
N ASP A 235 -0.40 9.46 19.75
CA ASP A 235 0.00 9.45 21.17
C ASP A 235 -1.04 8.77 22.09
N GLU A 236 -2.28 8.65 21.63
CA GLU A 236 -3.40 8.13 22.41
C GLU A 236 -3.84 6.72 22.00
N ALA A 237 -3.51 6.27 20.79
CA ALA A 237 -4.00 5.00 20.25
C ALA A 237 -3.00 4.32 19.32
N ASP A 238 -2.92 2.99 19.45
CA ASP A 238 -2.17 2.16 18.51
C ASP A 238 -2.82 2.17 17.13
N GLY A 239 -1.99 2.26 16.10
CA GLY A 239 -2.44 2.12 14.72
C GLY A 239 -2.87 0.68 14.37
N TYR A 240 -3.48 0.51 13.21
CA TYR A 240 -3.82 -0.80 12.65
C TYR A 240 -4.12 -0.68 11.15
N LEU A 241 -4.09 -1.80 10.44
CA LEU A 241 -4.46 -1.86 9.04
C LEU A 241 -5.96 -2.18 8.91
N PRO A 242 -6.81 -1.20 8.53
CA PRO A 242 -8.25 -1.43 8.35
C PRO A 242 -8.51 -2.27 7.09
N MET A 243 -9.60 -3.04 7.09
CA MET A 243 -9.99 -3.84 5.94
C MET A 243 -10.47 -2.96 4.77
N PRO A 244 -10.36 -3.40 3.50
CA PRO A 244 -10.70 -2.57 2.33
C PRO A 244 -12.11 -1.96 2.36
N ALA A 245 -13.09 -2.73 2.82
CA ALA A 245 -14.47 -2.26 2.93
C ALA A 245 -14.62 -1.09 3.90
N ASP A 246 -13.91 -1.17 5.04
CA ASP A 246 -13.95 -0.14 6.08
C ASP A 246 -13.24 1.13 5.64
N VAL A 247 -12.13 1.01 4.89
CA VAL A 247 -11.46 2.16 4.27
C VAL A 247 -12.41 2.92 3.36
N ILE A 248 -13.13 2.21 2.49
CA ILE A 248 -14.11 2.83 1.58
C ILE A 248 -15.25 3.49 2.37
N ALA A 249 -15.79 2.81 3.39
CA ALA A 249 -16.86 3.35 4.22
C ALA A 249 -16.42 4.59 5.02
N PHE A 250 -15.16 4.66 5.44
CA PHE A 250 -14.63 5.80 6.19
C PHE A 250 -14.60 7.09 5.37
N PHE A 251 -14.33 7.00 4.07
CA PHE A 251 -14.26 8.15 3.16
C PHE A 251 -15.59 8.49 2.46
N GLN A 252 -16.64 7.70 2.64
CA GLN A 252 -18.00 8.05 2.20
C GLN A 252 -18.64 9.09 3.15
#